data_d171cb3cb6026c1834add8a32d81d73e
#
_entry.id   d171cb3cb6026c1834add8a32d81d73e
#
_cell.length_a   1.000
_cell.length_b   1.000
_cell.length_c   1.000
_cell.angle_alpha   90.00
_cell.angle_beta   90.00
_cell.angle_gamma   90.00
#
_symmetry.space_group_name_H-M   'P 1'
#
loop_
_entity.id
_entity.type
_entity.pdbx_description
1 polymer ?
#
loop_
_entity_poly.entity_id
_entity_poly.type
_entity_poly.pdbx_seq_one_letter_code
_entity_poly.pdbx_strand_id
1 'polypeptide(L)'
;MPGRSPPGKRVGKPPNILILCDDSEKREEIGKILKGMLPNDRYAIYDIRWDQLAVGGWSEQTALLVLSGHIPLDIDSPSPSGTSLLLQFLGDGGRLLAWACDSAPFGPNNSVGTTNSSTNNNKHILEYGVGPSSSTKVTPRPLPLTRSLWPHNFPKIVETSDSEGYSRPLTASVYAKLRDASGVGAVLNLDGGALGGKAVLSQIEFEKCSDEEGALSLLSTLLNNLGLDCSRSKDPEYTFGYLLGDHKKVQDFLSAVPPTLKQSELTLEFTPRGGKGSQPSHTLFPIHTLECPTNFSTLDYYENLETKDLGRLIVYTDTLTSTTHVFGGPSIQHGLVVIARRQTRGRGRGQNVWLSPEGCAMFSLQLVISMDSALGRRLSLAQHLAALSVILAVPNHKEIDLRVKWPNDIYIGEQKVGGVLVDSRLEGKRAVVNMGIGVNVSNAYPTVCLNSALFPDFRPVNSGDVTKSKSTKETVKKNKAHWTTEKLVARTLTEIEKLIESLEKHEGLEDFLQLYEDNWIHHSSQNTLPPEENDVETDLSLVSVEISPGAFTLCRIAGIDEYGFLRVIDSNSGSMFSVRPDGNSFDIANRLIALKPD
;
A
#
# COMPACT_ATOMS: atom_id res chain seq x y z
N MET A 1 27.39 -16.33 -20.98
CA MET A 1 26.57 -15.12 -20.74
C MET A 1 25.33 -15.55 -19.99
N PRO A 2 25.09 -15.13 -18.75
CA PRO A 2 23.87 -15.49 -18.05
C PRO A 2 22.70 -14.70 -18.65
N GLY A 3 21.61 -15.41 -18.95
CA GLY A 3 20.43 -14.88 -19.60
C GLY A 3 19.81 -13.71 -18.83
N ARG A 4 19.56 -12.62 -19.54
CA ARG A 4 18.72 -11.52 -19.05
C ARG A 4 17.32 -12.08 -18.78
N SER A 5 16.88 -11.98 -17.53
CA SER A 5 15.48 -12.18 -17.19
C SER A 5 14.63 -11.21 -18.04
N PRO A 6 13.45 -11.61 -18.53
CA PRO A 6 12.56 -10.71 -19.23
C PRO A 6 12.25 -9.51 -18.33
N PRO A 7 12.01 -8.32 -18.87
CA PRO A 7 11.66 -7.14 -18.09
C PRO A 7 10.28 -7.33 -17.47
N GLY A 8 10.24 -8.00 -16.33
CA GLY A 8 9.06 -7.98 -15.47
C GLY A 8 8.95 -6.57 -14.92
N LYS A 9 7.79 -5.92 -15.09
CA LYS A 9 7.47 -4.62 -14.48
C LYS A 9 7.96 -4.63 -13.04
N ARG A 10 8.90 -3.75 -12.71
CA ARG A 10 9.36 -3.53 -11.33
C ARG A 10 8.23 -2.82 -10.60
N VAL A 11 7.50 -3.54 -9.78
CA VAL A 11 6.44 -2.96 -8.94
C VAL A 11 7.11 -2.11 -7.87
N GLY A 12 7.25 -0.82 -8.11
CA GLY A 12 7.88 0.15 -7.20
C GLY A 12 7.06 0.45 -5.93
N LYS A 13 5.78 0.07 -5.93
CA LYS A 13 4.84 0.26 -4.82
C LYS A 13 4.06 -1.02 -4.52
N PRO A 14 3.36 -1.12 -3.35
CA PRO A 14 2.51 -2.26 -3.04
C PRO A 14 1.48 -2.56 -4.13
N PRO A 15 1.20 -3.84 -4.42
CA PRO A 15 0.26 -4.22 -5.45
C PRO A 15 -1.18 -3.90 -5.04
N ASN A 16 -1.89 -3.14 -5.86
CA ASN A 16 -3.28 -2.76 -5.65
C ASN A 16 -4.24 -3.70 -6.36
N ILE A 17 -5.41 -3.90 -5.76
CA ILE A 17 -6.58 -4.46 -6.40
C ILE A 17 -7.56 -3.32 -6.58
N LEU A 18 -7.93 -3.02 -7.82
CA LEU A 18 -8.84 -1.94 -8.15
C LEU A 18 -10.20 -2.52 -8.50
N ILE A 19 -11.27 -1.98 -7.91
CA ILE A 19 -12.66 -2.38 -8.20
C ILE A 19 -13.35 -1.25 -8.93
N LEU A 20 -13.76 -1.52 -10.14
CA LEU A 20 -14.57 -0.64 -10.98
C LEU A 20 -15.99 -1.17 -11.04
N CYS A 21 -16.91 -0.51 -10.37
CA CYS A 21 -18.33 -0.87 -10.33
C CYS A 21 -19.16 0.38 -10.02
N ASP A 22 -20.16 0.68 -10.85
CA ASP A 22 -21.01 1.87 -10.66
C ASP A 22 -21.99 1.69 -9.49
N ASP A 23 -22.43 0.45 -9.23
CA ASP A 23 -23.31 0.12 -8.11
C ASP A 23 -22.50 0.08 -6.80
N SER A 24 -22.80 0.99 -5.89
CA SER A 24 -22.09 1.14 -4.62
C SER A 24 -22.28 -0.05 -3.68
N GLU A 25 -23.47 -0.65 -3.62
CA GLU A 25 -23.76 -1.81 -2.76
C GLU A 25 -23.02 -3.04 -3.28
N LYS A 26 -23.10 -3.30 -4.57
CA LYS A 26 -22.38 -4.39 -5.23
C LYS A 26 -20.87 -4.24 -5.09
N ARG A 27 -20.34 -3.02 -5.25
CA ARG A 27 -18.93 -2.72 -5.07
C ARG A 27 -18.45 -3.02 -3.65
N GLU A 28 -19.22 -2.64 -2.64
CA GLU A 28 -18.91 -2.93 -1.23
C GLU A 28 -18.90 -4.44 -0.95
N GLU A 29 -19.88 -5.19 -1.47
CA GLU A 29 -19.93 -6.65 -1.32
C GLU A 29 -18.74 -7.35 -2.02
N ILE A 30 -18.39 -6.95 -3.24
CA ILE A 30 -17.18 -7.44 -3.93
C ILE A 30 -15.94 -7.17 -3.07
N GLY A 31 -15.82 -5.97 -2.53
CA GLY A 31 -14.73 -5.59 -1.64
C GLY A 31 -14.65 -6.46 -0.38
N LYS A 32 -15.79 -6.77 0.25
CA LYS A 32 -15.87 -7.66 1.41
C LYS A 32 -15.42 -9.10 1.07
N ILE A 33 -15.89 -9.64 -0.05
CA ILE A 33 -15.53 -10.99 -0.50
C ILE A 33 -14.02 -11.07 -0.76
N LEU A 34 -13.46 -10.12 -1.52
CA LEU A 34 -12.03 -10.09 -1.82
C LEU A 34 -11.17 -9.93 -0.56
N LYS A 35 -11.56 -9.07 0.39
CA LYS A 35 -10.89 -8.94 1.70
C LYS A 35 -10.95 -10.23 2.53
N GLY A 36 -12.02 -11.00 2.39
CA GLY A 36 -12.15 -12.30 3.06
C GLY A 36 -11.31 -13.43 2.41
N MET A 37 -10.88 -13.26 1.16
CA MET A 37 -10.17 -14.29 0.41
C MET A 37 -8.68 -14.02 0.25
N LEU A 38 -8.28 -12.75 0.21
CA LEU A 38 -6.92 -12.31 -0.07
C LEU A 38 -6.22 -11.89 1.23
N PRO A 39 -4.91 -12.14 1.37
CA PRO A 39 -4.14 -11.72 2.54
C PRO A 39 -4.11 -10.20 2.66
N ASN A 40 -4.55 -9.68 3.81
CA ASN A 40 -4.60 -8.23 4.10
C ASN A 40 -3.20 -7.58 4.20
N ASP A 41 -2.14 -8.37 4.29
CA ASP A 41 -0.75 -7.93 4.36
C ASP A 41 -0.05 -7.87 3.00
N ARG A 42 -0.73 -8.30 1.91
CA ARG A 42 -0.15 -8.36 0.55
C ARG A 42 -0.81 -7.45 -0.46
N TYR A 43 -2.10 -7.22 -0.35
CA TYR A 43 -2.87 -6.48 -1.34
C TYR A 43 -3.65 -5.34 -0.69
N ALA A 44 -3.57 -4.16 -1.29
CA ALA A 44 -4.44 -3.04 -0.95
C ALA A 44 -5.62 -3.01 -1.93
N ILE A 45 -6.85 -2.94 -1.42
CA ILE A 45 -8.07 -2.95 -2.24
C ILE A 45 -8.64 -1.55 -2.25
N TYR A 46 -8.85 -0.99 -3.44
CA TYR A 46 -9.38 0.34 -3.67
C TYR A 46 -10.50 0.33 -4.70
N ASP A 47 -11.39 1.29 -4.58
CA ASP A 47 -12.36 1.61 -5.62
C ASP A 47 -11.70 2.53 -6.66
N ILE A 48 -12.08 2.36 -7.94
CA ILE A 48 -11.69 3.26 -9.03
C ILE A 48 -12.93 3.61 -9.85
N ARG A 49 -12.97 4.83 -10.35
CA ARG A 49 -14.03 5.29 -11.25
C ARG A 49 -13.51 5.36 -12.70
N TRP A 50 -14.43 5.41 -13.66
CA TRP A 50 -14.09 5.50 -15.08
C TRP A 50 -13.26 6.73 -15.43
N ASP A 51 -13.59 7.88 -14.85
CA ASP A 51 -12.86 9.13 -15.05
C ASP A 51 -11.40 9.01 -14.57
N GLN A 52 -11.17 8.36 -13.45
CA GLN A 52 -9.83 8.09 -12.91
C GLN A 52 -9.06 7.08 -13.75
N LEU A 53 -9.75 6.07 -14.31
CA LEU A 53 -9.12 5.09 -15.18
C LEU A 53 -8.64 5.74 -16.49
N ALA A 54 -9.40 6.71 -17.02
CA ALA A 54 -9.07 7.44 -18.24
C ALA A 54 -7.84 8.35 -18.09
N VAL A 55 -7.58 8.89 -16.89
CA VAL A 55 -6.41 9.76 -16.59
C VAL A 55 -5.08 8.99 -16.63
N GLY A 56 -5.10 7.67 -16.40
CA GLY A 56 -3.89 6.84 -16.40
C GLY A 56 -3.18 6.78 -15.03
N GLY A 57 -1.96 6.22 -15.02
CA GLY A 57 -1.13 6.11 -13.80
C GLY A 57 -1.53 5.00 -12.80
N TRP A 58 -2.64 4.32 -13.02
CA TRP A 58 -3.12 3.23 -12.17
C TRP A 58 -2.54 1.85 -12.53
N SER A 59 -2.24 1.63 -13.81
CA SER A 59 -1.93 0.30 -14.37
C SER A 59 -0.66 -0.32 -13.79
N GLU A 60 0.38 0.47 -13.57
CA GLU A 60 1.70 -0.02 -13.13
C GLU A 60 1.69 -0.66 -11.74
N GLN A 61 0.76 -0.23 -10.88
CA GLN A 61 0.65 -0.68 -9.49
C GLN A 61 -0.51 -1.66 -9.29
N THR A 62 -1.22 -2.00 -10.36
CA THR A 62 -2.41 -2.83 -10.29
C THR A 62 -2.07 -4.30 -10.46
N ALA A 63 -2.22 -5.07 -9.37
CA ALA A 63 -2.11 -6.53 -9.39
C ALA A 63 -3.34 -7.18 -10.03
N LEU A 64 -4.51 -6.58 -9.86
CA LEU A 64 -5.78 -7.04 -10.42
C LEU A 64 -6.73 -5.85 -10.62
N LEU A 65 -7.32 -5.76 -11.80
CA LEU A 65 -8.48 -4.90 -12.05
C LEU A 65 -9.74 -5.76 -12.05
N VAL A 66 -10.70 -5.42 -11.20
CA VAL A 66 -12.01 -6.07 -11.13
C VAL A 66 -13.05 -5.15 -11.75
N LEU A 67 -13.73 -5.64 -12.78
CA LEU A 67 -14.82 -4.94 -13.45
C LEU A 67 -16.14 -5.59 -13.07
N SER A 68 -17.17 -4.81 -12.77
CA SER A 68 -18.51 -5.35 -12.50
C SER A 68 -19.62 -4.38 -12.91
N GLY A 69 -20.79 -4.91 -13.25
CA GLY A 69 -21.96 -4.11 -13.68
C GLY A 69 -21.85 -3.61 -15.11
N HIS A 70 -22.36 -2.41 -15.35
CA HIS A 70 -22.35 -1.78 -16.68
C HIS A 70 -20.96 -1.21 -16.98
N ILE A 71 -20.37 -1.63 -18.09
CA ILE A 71 -19.09 -1.11 -18.58
C ILE A 71 -19.38 -0.23 -19.79
N PRO A 72 -19.18 1.10 -19.71
CA PRO A 72 -19.31 1.97 -20.87
C PRO A 72 -18.12 1.74 -21.81
N LEU A 73 -18.29 0.85 -22.77
CA LEU A 73 -17.22 0.47 -23.71
C LEU A 73 -17.04 1.50 -24.84
N ASP A 74 -18.06 2.32 -25.09
CA ASP A 74 -18.07 3.39 -26.10
C ASP A 74 -18.13 4.74 -25.39
N ILE A 75 -16.99 5.34 -25.14
CA ILE A 75 -16.92 6.74 -24.75
C ILE A 75 -16.72 7.53 -26.04
N ASP A 76 -17.74 8.31 -26.46
CA ASP A 76 -17.65 9.36 -27.47
C ASP A 76 -16.75 10.52 -27.00
N SER A 77 -15.50 10.22 -26.70
CA SER A 77 -14.49 11.16 -26.27
C SER A 77 -13.28 11.06 -27.19
N PRO A 78 -12.59 12.16 -27.49
CA PRO A 78 -11.34 12.15 -28.26
C PRO A 78 -10.17 11.44 -27.54
N SER A 79 -10.39 10.92 -26.33
CA SER A 79 -9.47 10.09 -25.55
C SER A 79 -9.60 8.61 -25.97
N PRO A 80 -8.58 7.76 -25.75
CA PRO A 80 -8.66 6.33 -26.05
C PRO A 80 -9.89 5.71 -25.38
N SER A 81 -10.65 4.88 -26.10
CA SER A 81 -11.86 4.23 -25.57
C SER A 81 -11.51 3.37 -24.35
N GLY A 82 -12.45 3.21 -23.41
CA GLY A 82 -12.27 2.36 -22.24
C GLY A 82 -11.79 0.95 -22.60
N THR A 83 -12.30 0.37 -23.70
CA THR A 83 -11.85 -0.91 -24.25
C THR A 83 -10.37 -0.86 -24.64
N SER A 84 -9.90 0.21 -25.27
CA SER A 84 -8.48 0.37 -25.67
C SER A 84 -7.55 0.38 -24.46
N LEU A 85 -7.93 1.09 -23.39
CA LEU A 85 -7.15 1.12 -22.13
C LEU A 85 -7.08 -0.25 -21.46
N LEU A 86 -8.18 -1.00 -21.43
CA LEU A 86 -8.22 -2.35 -20.88
C LEU A 86 -7.37 -3.33 -21.71
N LEU A 87 -7.43 -3.23 -23.04
CA LEU A 87 -6.62 -4.06 -23.95
C LEU A 87 -5.13 -3.73 -23.81
N GLN A 88 -4.77 -2.46 -23.70
CA GLN A 88 -3.40 -2.04 -23.42
C GLN A 88 -2.91 -2.57 -22.07
N PHE A 89 -3.71 -2.43 -21.01
CA PHE A 89 -3.39 -2.97 -19.68
C PHE A 89 -3.09 -4.47 -19.72
N LEU A 90 -3.91 -5.23 -20.46
CA LEU A 90 -3.67 -6.66 -20.67
C LEU A 90 -2.44 -6.91 -21.53
N GLY A 91 -2.22 -6.12 -22.59
CA GLY A 91 -1.01 -6.18 -23.43
C GLY A 91 0.26 -5.99 -22.60
N ASP A 92 0.23 -5.08 -21.66
CA ASP A 92 1.30 -4.79 -20.69
C ASP A 92 1.49 -5.86 -19.59
N GLY A 93 0.78 -6.99 -19.67
CA GLY A 93 0.88 -8.07 -18.69
C GLY A 93 -0.05 -7.92 -17.48
N GLY A 94 -1.04 -7.01 -17.55
CA GLY A 94 -2.03 -6.79 -16.53
C GLY A 94 -2.95 -7.99 -16.30
N ARG A 95 -3.67 -7.98 -15.18
CA ARG A 95 -4.62 -9.04 -14.78
C ARG A 95 -5.99 -8.44 -14.56
N LEU A 96 -7.01 -9.09 -15.15
CA LEU A 96 -8.37 -8.59 -15.14
C LEU A 96 -9.36 -9.69 -14.75
N LEU A 97 -10.29 -9.34 -13.86
CA LEU A 97 -11.46 -10.16 -13.53
C LEU A 97 -12.74 -9.39 -13.90
N ALA A 98 -13.43 -9.82 -14.95
CA ALA A 98 -14.78 -9.35 -15.21
C ALA A 98 -15.74 -10.18 -14.34
N TRP A 99 -16.36 -9.53 -13.37
CA TRP A 99 -17.21 -10.11 -12.34
C TRP A 99 -18.67 -9.74 -12.60
N ALA A 100 -19.39 -10.64 -13.24
CA ALA A 100 -20.81 -10.46 -13.54
C ALA A 100 -21.10 -9.11 -14.25
N CYS A 101 -20.35 -8.83 -15.33
CA CYS A 101 -20.58 -7.67 -16.16
C CYS A 101 -21.82 -7.86 -17.06
N ASP A 102 -22.54 -6.78 -17.33
CA ASP A 102 -23.75 -6.80 -18.16
C ASP A 102 -23.45 -7.10 -19.63
N SER A 103 -22.23 -6.82 -20.09
CA SER A 103 -21.73 -7.13 -21.45
C SER A 103 -20.33 -7.72 -21.38
N ALA A 104 -19.96 -8.52 -22.37
CA ALA A 104 -18.60 -9.07 -22.47
C ALA A 104 -17.61 -7.94 -22.79
N PRO A 105 -16.57 -7.71 -21.97
CA PRO A 105 -15.65 -6.58 -22.15
C PRO A 105 -14.93 -6.52 -23.51
N PHE A 106 -14.79 -7.65 -24.19
CA PHE A 106 -14.04 -7.77 -25.46
C PHE A 106 -14.84 -8.56 -26.53
N GLY A 107 -16.15 -8.68 -26.35
CA GLY A 107 -17.03 -9.36 -27.27
C GLY A 107 -17.48 -8.46 -28.44
N PRO A 108 -18.02 -9.04 -29.52
CA PRO A 108 -18.65 -8.24 -30.57
C PRO A 108 -19.82 -7.45 -29.99
N ASN A 109 -19.95 -6.18 -30.40
CA ASN A 109 -21.00 -5.22 -29.98
C ASN A 109 -22.44 -5.60 -30.34
N ASN A 110 -22.74 -6.86 -30.62
CA ASN A 110 -24.08 -7.30 -30.89
C ASN A 110 -24.82 -7.59 -29.59
N SER A 111 -25.65 -6.66 -29.15
CA SER A 111 -26.71 -6.89 -28.17
C SER A 111 -27.56 -8.08 -28.63
N VAL A 112 -27.24 -9.26 -28.10
CA VAL A 112 -28.12 -10.42 -28.26
C VAL A 112 -29.38 -10.14 -27.45
N GLY A 113 -30.50 -10.12 -28.13
CA GLY A 113 -31.81 -9.77 -27.61
C GLY A 113 -32.11 -10.44 -26.28
N THR A 114 -32.62 -9.65 -25.36
CA THR A 114 -33.23 -10.08 -24.12
C THR A 114 -34.19 -11.24 -24.37
N THR A 115 -33.77 -12.45 -24.04
CA THR A 115 -34.75 -13.53 -23.92
C THR A 115 -35.55 -13.23 -22.64
N ASN A 116 -36.75 -12.70 -22.81
CA ASN A 116 -37.76 -12.55 -21.77
C ASN A 116 -38.15 -13.94 -21.25
N SER A 117 -37.39 -14.49 -20.34
CA SER A 117 -37.86 -15.58 -19.51
C SER A 117 -38.21 -15.02 -18.14
N SER A 118 -39.50 -14.70 -17.98
CA SER A 118 -40.11 -14.36 -16.72
C SER A 118 -40.21 -15.63 -15.82
N THR A 119 -39.14 -16.01 -15.16
CA THR A 119 -39.23 -16.98 -14.06
C THR A 119 -38.25 -16.61 -12.95
N ASN A 120 -38.81 -16.34 -11.78
CA ASN A 120 -38.11 -16.12 -10.53
C ASN A 120 -37.23 -17.33 -10.20
N ASN A 121 -35.95 -17.11 -9.92
CA ASN A 121 -34.88 -18.04 -9.55
C ASN A 121 -34.00 -18.52 -10.72
N ASN A 122 -33.15 -17.63 -11.25
CA ASN A 122 -32.13 -17.98 -12.26
C ASN A 122 -30.89 -18.65 -11.62
N LYS A 123 -31.05 -19.79 -10.98
CA LYS A 123 -29.91 -20.62 -10.58
C LYS A 123 -29.61 -21.62 -11.72
N HIS A 124 -28.50 -21.41 -12.40
CA HIS A 124 -28.03 -22.32 -13.46
C HIS A 124 -26.98 -23.29 -12.94
N ILE A 125 -27.02 -24.53 -13.42
CA ILE A 125 -26.03 -25.55 -13.06
C ILE A 125 -24.83 -25.42 -14.00
N LEU A 126 -23.65 -25.24 -13.43
CA LEU A 126 -22.38 -25.14 -14.16
C LEU A 126 -21.62 -26.47 -14.15
N GLU A 127 -21.05 -26.82 -15.29
CA GLU A 127 -20.04 -27.86 -15.42
C GLU A 127 -18.66 -27.20 -15.56
N TYR A 128 -17.77 -27.43 -14.62
CA TYR A 128 -16.39 -26.97 -14.70
C TYR A 128 -15.40 -28.09 -14.37
N GLY A 129 -14.29 -28.11 -15.08
CA GLY A 129 -13.19 -29.03 -14.86
C GLY A 129 -12.14 -28.42 -13.93
N VAL A 130 -11.78 -29.12 -12.87
CA VAL A 130 -10.67 -28.73 -12.01
C VAL A 130 -9.38 -29.30 -12.63
N GLY A 131 -8.71 -28.48 -13.47
CA GLY A 131 -7.38 -28.75 -14.01
C GLY A 131 -7.20 -30.00 -14.90
N PRO A 132 -6.11 -30.07 -15.67
CA PRO A 132 -5.87 -31.17 -16.62
C PRO A 132 -5.53 -32.51 -15.97
N SER A 133 -5.48 -32.66 -14.65
CA SER A 133 -5.00 -33.88 -13.96
C SER A 133 -5.87 -34.41 -12.83
N SER A 134 -7.05 -33.86 -12.52
CA SER A 134 -7.90 -34.41 -11.46
C SER A 134 -9.23 -34.97 -11.99
N SER A 135 -9.41 -36.28 -11.80
CA SER A 135 -10.64 -37.03 -12.10
C SER A 135 -11.76 -36.83 -11.07
N THR A 136 -11.70 -35.80 -10.24
CA THR A 136 -12.74 -35.50 -9.27
C THR A 136 -13.90 -34.77 -9.95
N LYS A 137 -14.96 -35.50 -10.22
CA LYS A 137 -16.27 -34.94 -10.61
C LYS A 137 -16.78 -34.09 -9.44
N VAL A 138 -16.68 -32.78 -9.55
CA VAL A 138 -17.35 -31.86 -8.61
C VAL A 138 -18.84 -31.95 -8.91
N THR A 139 -19.66 -32.20 -7.89
CA THR A 139 -21.13 -32.19 -8.03
C THR A 139 -21.59 -30.82 -8.47
N PRO A 140 -22.28 -30.72 -9.62
CA PRO A 140 -22.73 -29.44 -10.13
C PRO A 140 -23.75 -28.81 -9.16
N ARG A 141 -23.51 -27.56 -8.76
CA ARG A 141 -24.42 -26.78 -7.93
C ARG A 141 -25.02 -25.63 -8.75
N PRO A 142 -26.28 -25.25 -8.51
CA PRO A 142 -26.86 -24.10 -9.16
C PRO A 142 -26.23 -22.80 -8.62
N LEU A 143 -25.68 -21.96 -9.51
CA LEU A 143 -25.11 -20.66 -9.21
C LEU A 143 -25.89 -19.54 -9.90
N PRO A 144 -26.09 -18.38 -9.28
CA PRO A 144 -26.73 -17.24 -9.91
C PRO A 144 -25.82 -16.66 -11.02
N LEU A 145 -26.41 -16.38 -12.18
CA LEU A 145 -25.75 -15.76 -13.31
C LEU A 145 -26.40 -14.41 -13.65
N THR A 146 -25.67 -13.55 -14.34
CA THR A 146 -26.21 -12.32 -14.91
C THR A 146 -27.36 -12.60 -15.87
N ARG A 147 -28.30 -11.64 -16.00
CA ARG A 147 -29.47 -11.76 -16.87
C ARG A 147 -29.12 -11.85 -18.36
N SER A 148 -28.02 -11.24 -18.78
CA SER A 148 -27.55 -11.26 -20.17
C SER A 148 -26.43 -12.29 -20.32
N LEU A 149 -26.72 -13.38 -21.01
CA LEU A 149 -25.68 -14.36 -21.34
C LEU A 149 -24.83 -13.82 -22.50
N TRP A 150 -23.53 -14.04 -22.41
CA TRP A 150 -22.60 -13.64 -23.47
C TRP A 150 -22.82 -14.45 -24.74
N PRO A 151 -22.51 -13.89 -25.93
CA PRO A 151 -22.76 -14.57 -27.20
C PRO A 151 -21.96 -15.87 -27.30
N HIS A 152 -22.55 -16.87 -27.96
CA HIS A 152 -21.92 -18.17 -28.21
C HIS A 152 -20.58 -18.09 -28.96
N ASN A 153 -20.34 -16.97 -29.65
CA ASN A 153 -19.21 -16.73 -30.55
C ASN A 153 -18.16 -15.79 -29.94
N PHE A 154 -17.78 -15.99 -28.70
CA PHE A 154 -16.64 -15.21 -28.14
C PHE A 154 -15.39 -15.49 -29.00
N PRO A 155 -14.61 -14.47 -29.39
CA PRO A 155 -13.45 -14.64 -30.25
C PRO A 155 -12.42 -15.56 -29.56
N LYS A 156 -11.84 -16.48 -30.30
CA LYS A 156 -10.80 -17.38 -29.78
C LYS A 156 -9.48 -16.66 -29.49
N ILE A 157 -9.26 -15.55 -30.17
CA ILE A 157 -8.09 -14.68 -29.99
C ILE A 157 -8.62 -13.26 -29.81
N VAL A 158 -8.17 -12.60 -28.76
CA VAL A 158 -8.40 -11.18 -28.50
C VAL A 158 -7.09 -10.45 -28.76
N GLU A 159 -7.09 -9.58 -29.78
CA GLU A 159 -5.91 -8.79 -30.13
C GLU A 159 -5.68 -7.70 -29.08
N THR A 160 -4.46 -7.64 -28.55
CA THR A 160 -4.00 -6.59 -27.66
C THR A 160 -2.65 -6.07 -28.10
N SER A 161 -2.28 -4.88 -27.62
CA SER A 161 -0.93 -4.34 -27.77
C SER A 161 -0.45 -3.83 -26.40
N ASP A 162 0.86 -3.91 -26.16
CA ASP A 162 1.47 -3.27 -24.99
C ASP A 162 1.64 -1.75 -25.20
N SER A 163 2.13 -1.06 -24.18
CA SER A 163 2.38 0.39 -24.21
C SER A 163 3.44 0.82 -25.23
N GLU A 164 4.27 -0.11 -25.70
CA GLU A 164 5.26 0.12 -26.77
C GLU A 164 4.72 -0.21 -28.17
N GLY A 165 3.45 -0.66 -28.26
CA GLY A 165 2.78 -0.98 -29.52
C GLY A 165 3.05 -2.39 -30.07
N TYR A 166 3.72 -3.27 -29.31
CA TYR A 166 3.90 -4.66 -29.74
C TYR A 166 2.62 -5.47 -29.57
N SER A 167 2.29 -6.29 -30.58
CA SER A 167 1.14 -7.19 -30.52
C SER A 167 1.30 -8.24 -29.39
N ARG A 168 0.27 -8.37 -28.56
CA ARG A 168 0.19 -9.30 -27.42
C ARG A 168 -1.15 -10.02 -27.42
N PRO A 169 -1.43 -10.90 -28.40
CA PRO A 169 -2.73 -11.54 -28.49
C PRO A 169 -3.00 -12.46 -27.28
N LEU A 170 -4.25 -12.46 -26.81
CA LEU A 170 -4.75 -13.34 -25.77
C LEU A 170 -5.55 -14.48 -26.37
N THR A 171 -5.28 -15.71 -25.95
CA THR A 171 -6.05 -16.88 -26.34
C THR A 171 -7.21 -17.10 -25.40
N ALA A 172 -8.42 -17.16 -25.92
CA ALA A 172 -9.62 -17.41 -25.12
C ALA A 172 -9.94 -18.90 -25.05
N SER A 173 -10.26 -19.36 -23.84
CA SER A 173 -10.69 -20.74 -23.56
C SER A 173 -11.87 -20.75 -22.60
N VAL A 174 -12.79 -21.71 -22.79
CA VAL A 174 -13.94 -21.87 -21.89
C VAL A 174 -13.53 -22.65 -20.66
N TYR A 175 -13.65 -22.04 -19.48
CA TYR A 175 -13.34 -22.68 -18.20
C TYR A 175 -14.56 -23.38 -17.61
N ALA A 176 -15.75 -22.78 -17.67
CA ALA A 176 -16.99 -23.36 -17.19
C ALA A 176 -18.13 -23.13 -18.19
N LYS A 177 -18.99 -24.13 -18.35
CA LYS A 177 -20.14 -24.13 -19.26
C LYS A 177 -21.44 -24.32 -18.50
N LEU A 178 -22.53 -23.82 -19.07
CA LEU A 178 -23.86 -24.19 -18.62
C LEU A 178 -24.14 -25.66 -18.94
N ARG A 179 -24.78 -26.37 -18.04
CA ARG A 179 -25.17 -27.78 -18.20
C ARG A 179 -26.37 -27.94 -19.11
N ASP A 180 -27.08 -26.86 -19.42
CA ASP A 180 -28.17 -26.89 -20.38
C ASP A 180 -27.66 -27.19 -21.81
N ALA A 181 -28.56 -27.53 -22.70
CA ALA A 181 -28.23 -27.91 -24.08
C ALA A 181 -27.57 -26.78 -24.90
N SER A 182 -27.43 -25.57 -24.33
CA SER A 182 -26.87 -24.42 -25.02
C SER A 182 -25.32 -24.46 -25.11
N GLY A 183 -24.66 -25.11 -24.17
CA GLY A 183 -23.18 -25.18 -24.11
C GLY A 183 -22.49 -23.82 -23.96
N VAL A 184 -23.22 -22.79 -23.51
CA VAL A 184 -22.70 -21.42 -23.35
C VAL A 184 -21.63 -21.39 -22.26
N GLY A 185 -20.50 -20.72 -22.55
CA GLY A 185 -19.45 -20.50 -21.57
C GLY A 185 -19.89 -19.50 -20.51
N ALA A 186 -19.95 -19.92 -19.24
CA ALA A 186 -20.25 -19.03 -18.13
C ALA A 186 -18.99 -18.41 -17.51
N VAL A 187 -17.83 -19.02 -17.73
CA VAL A 187 -16.52 -18.51 -17.34
C VAL A 187 -15.53 -18.75 -18.48
N LEU A 188 -14.87 -17.69 -18.91
CA LEU A 188 -13.84 -17.70 -19.93
C LEU A 188 -12.51 -17.29 -19.34
N ASN A 189 -11.44 -17.98 -19.71
CA ASN A 189 -10.06 -17.57 -19.44
C ASN A 189 -9.44 -16.99 -20.71
N LEU A 190 -8.77 -15.86 -20.59
CA LEU A 190 -7.90 -15.29 -21.60
C LEU A 190 -6.46 -15.34 -21.09
N ASP A 191 -5.56 -15.87 -21.91
CA ASP A 191 -4.16 -16.05 -21.53
C ASP A 191 -3.23 -15.58 -22.66
N GLY A 192 -2.36 -14.63 -22.37
CA GLY A 192 -1.32 -14.10 -23.26
C GLY A 192 0.01 -14.85 -23.17
N GLY A 193 0.05 -16.00 -22.47
CA GLY A 193 1.27 -16.78 -22.29
C GLY A 193 2.27 -16.12 -21.33
N ALA A 194 3.56 -16.37 -21.55
CA ALA A 194 4.63 -15.94 -20.64
C ALA A 194 4.88 -14.42 -20.62
N LEU A 195 4.49 -13.71 -21.66
CA LEU A 195 4.75 -12.28 -21.86
C LEU A 195 3.49 -11.41 -21.85
N GLY A 196 2.32 -12.04 -21.88
CA GLY A 196 1.04 -11.33 -21.97
C GLY A 196 0.28 -11.30 -20.63
N GLY A 197 -0.78 -10.50 -20.61
CA GLY A 197 -1.69 -10.42 -19.47
C GLY A 197 -2.63 -11.62 -19.38
N LYS A 198 -3.43 -11.64 -18.34
CA LYS A 198 -4.44 -12.66 -18.08
C LYS A 198 -5.77 -12.02 -17.75
N ALA A 199 -6.86 -12.58 -18.28
CA ALA A 199 -8.18 -12.17 -17.86
C ALA A 199 -9.06 -13.39 -17.56
N VAL A 200 -9.94 -13.24 -16.57
CA VAL A 200 -11.05 -14.14 -16.32
C VAL A 200 -12.32 -13.35 -16.50
N LEU A 201 -13.18 -13.83 -17.40
CA LEU A 201 -14.50 -13.25 -17.61
C LEU A 201 -15.53 -14.20 -17.01
N SER A 202 -16.25 -13.75 -15.98
CA SER A 202 -17.23 -14.56 -15.26
C SER A 202 -18.60 -13.91 -15.26
N GLN A 203 -19.63 -14.69 -15.59
CA GLN A 203 -21.03 -14.28 -15.47
C GLN A 203 -21.65 -14.61 -14.12
N ILE A 204 -20.88 -15.20 -13.21
CA ILE A 204 -21.35 -15.61 -11.88
C ILE A 204 -21.42 -14.39 -10.97
N GLU A 205 -22.59 -14.20 -10.35
CA GLU A 205 -22.81 -13.18 -9.31
C GLU A 205 -22.38 -13.74 -7.96
N PHE A 206 -21.05 -13.79 -7.71
CA PHE A 206 -20.49 -14.35 -6.47
C PHE A 206 -20.97 -13.63 -5.20
N GLU A 207 -21.33 -12.35 -5.30
CA GLU A 207 -21.92 -11.58 -4.21
C GLU A 207 -23.27 -12.14 -3.74
N LYS A 208 -23.99 -12.83 -4.60
CA LYS A 208 -25.26 -13.51 -4.26
C LYS A 208 -25.08 -14.93 -3.71
N CYS A 209 -23.86 -15.42 -3.66
CA CYS A 209 -23.51 -16.75 -3.15
C CYS A 209 -22.36 -16.70 -2.13
N SER A 210 -22.22 -15.62 -1.40
CA SER A 210 -21.16 -15.42 -0.40
C SER A 210 -21.17 -16.51 0.71
N ASP A 211 -22.30 -17.12 0.96
CA ASP A 211 -22.45 -18.21 1.97
C ASP A 211 -22.27 -19.61 1.36
N GLU A 212 -22.06 -19.72 0.04
CA GLU A 212 -21.88 -21.00 -0.64
C GLU A 212 -20.39 -21.34 -0.78
N GLU A 213 -19.88 -22.27 0.02
CA GLU A 213 -18.48 -22.71 0.02
C GLU A 213 -17.95 -23.10 -1.37
N GLY A 214 -18.80 -23.69 -2.21
CA GLY A 214 -18.46 -24.07 -3.59
C GLY A 214 -18.20 -22.86 -4.50
N ALA A 215 -18.94 -21.76 -4.35
CA ALA A 215 -18.76 -20.55 -5.14
C ALA A 215 -17.46 -19.85 -4.76
N LEU A 216 -17.19 -19.73 -3.46
CA LEU A 216 -15.94 -19.14 -2.96
C LEU A 216 -14.71 -19.98 -3.36
N SER A 217 -14.83 -21.32 -3.36
CA SER A 217 -13.77 -22.23 -3.83
C SER A 217 -13.48 -22.01 -5.32
N LEU A 218 -14.52 -21.87 -6.15
CA LEU A 218 -14.36 -21.53 -7.56
C LEU A 218 -13.70 -20.18 -7.75
N LEU A 219 -14.15 -19.12 -7.04
CA LEU A 219 -13.56 -17.81 -7.12
C LEU A 219 -12.08 -17.82 -6.69
N SER A 220 -11.74 -18.57 -5.63
CA SER A 220 -10.35 -18.77 -5.21
C SER A 220 -9.50 -19.38 -6.33
N THR A 221 -10.04 -20.38 -7.02
CA THR A 221 -9.35 -21.01 -8.16
C THR A 221 -9.14 -20.03 -9.31
N LEU A 222 -10.13 -19.19 -9.63
CA LEU A 222 -10.03 -18.19 -10.68
C LEU A 222 -9.00 -17.11 -10.34
N LEU A 223 -8.97 -16.64 -9.10
CA LEU A 223 -7.97 -15.68 -8.61
C LEU A 223 -6.56 -16.28 -8.63
N ASN A 224 -6.40 -17.54 -8.23
CA ASN A 224 -5.11 -18.25 -8.33
C ASN A 224 -4.65 -18.38 -9.80
N ASN A 225 -5.55 -18.67 -10.74
CA ASN A 225 -5.24 -18.69 -12.18
C ASN A 225 -4.75 -17.32 -12.68
N LEU A 226 -5.28 -16.24 -12.14
CA LEU A 226 -4.79 -14.89 -12.36
C LEU A 226 -3.47 -14.61 -11.63
N GLY A 227 -2.95 -15.56 -10.84
CA GLY A 227 -1.67 -15.47 -10.13
C GLY A 227 -1.73 -14.67 -8.83
N LEU A 228 -2.93 -14.51 -8.23
CA LEU A 228 -3.07 -13.98 -6.89
C LEU A 228 -2.96 -15.12 -5.87
N ASP A 229 -2.40 -14.81 -4.71
CA ASP A 229 -2.35 -15.76 -3.60
C ASP A 229 -3.65 -15.64 -2.78
N CYS A 230 -4.45 -16.70 -2.80
CA CYS A 230 -5.69 -16.80 -2.03
C CYS A 230 -5.51 -17.63 -0.75
N SER A 231 -4.29 -17.78 -0.25
CA SER A 231 -4.06 -18.42 1.04
C SER A 231 -4.68 -17.56 2.15
N ARG A 232 -5.82 -17.99 2.70
CA ARG A 232 -6.44 -17.34 3.85
C ARG A 232 -5.44 -17.32 5.00
N SER A 233 -4.85 -16.18 5.29
CA SER A 233 -4.37 -15.92 6.63
C SER A 233 -5.61 -15.67 7.51
N LYS A 234 -5.78 -16.43 8.59
CA LYS A 234 -6.73 -16.03 9.62
C LYS A 234 -6.40 -14.60 10.02
N ASP A 235 -7.41 -13.73 10.12
CA ASP A 235 -7.17 -12.40 10.65
C ASP A 235 -6.45 -12.54 12.00
N PRO A 236 -5.32 -11.86 12.18
CA PRO A 236 -4.56 -11.98 13.42
C PRO A 236 -5.41 -11.49 14.59
N GLU A 237 -5.46 -12.27 15.67
CA GLU A 237 -6.16 -11.87 16.88
C GLU A 237 -5.49 -10.63 17.48
N TYR A 238 -6.30 -9.68 17.96
CA TYR A 238 -5.81 -8.51 18.70
C TYR A 238 -5.14 -8.94 20.00
N THR A 239 -4.05 -8.24 20.37
CA THR A 239 -3.25 -8.62 21.52
C THR A 239 -3.16 -7.48 22.54
N PHE A 240 -2.75 -7.83 23.76
CA PHE A 240 -2.48 -6.86 24.80
C PHE A 240 -1.31 -5.95 24.42
N GLY A 241 -1.35 -4.71 24.91
CA GLY A 241 -0.21 -3.81 24.94
C GLY A 241 0.67 -4.03 26.16
N TYR A 242 1.92 -3.60 26.06
CA TYR A 242 2.90 -3.64 27.14
C TYR A 242 3.54 -2.26 27.29
N LEU A 243 3.37 -1.62 28.45
CA LEU A 243 3.99 -0.34 28.76
C LEU A 243 5.41 -0.59 29.27
N LEU A 244 6.41 -0.11 28.53
CA LEU A 244 7.82 -0.33 28.80
C LEU A 244 8.56 1.01 28.97
N GLY A 245 9.49 1.06 29.90
CA GLY A 245 10.29 2.25 30.17
C GLY A 245 10.99 2.16 31.49
N ASP A 246 11.72 3.21 31.85
CA ASP A 246 12.27 3.38 33.19
C ASP A 246 11.12 3.39 34.23
N HIS A 247 11.35 2.74 35.36
CA HIS A 247 10.33 2.58 36.41
C HIS A 247 9.74 3.93 36.87
N LYS A 248 10.55 4.97 37.00
CA LYS A 248 10.09 6.29 37.40
C LYS A 248 9.22 6.91 36.31
N LYS A 249 9.66 6.87 35.06
CA LYS A 249 8.87 7.40 33.89
C LYS A 249 7.53 6.67 33.75
N VAL A 250 7.49 5.35 33.95
CA VAL A 250 6.25 4.57 33.95
C VAL A 250 5.33 4.99 35.10
N GLN A 251 5.84 5.18 36.32
CA GLN A 251 5.06 5.62 37.46
C GLN A 251 4.50 7.05 37.27
N ASP A 252 5.36 7.98 36.82
CA ASP A 252 4.96 9.36 36.54
C ASP A 252 3.85 9.40 35.50
N PHE A 253 3.99 8.60 34.41
CA PHE A 253 2.98 8.47 33.37
C PHE A 253 1.64 7.94 33.93
N LEU A 254 1.66 6.83 34.63
CA LEU A 254 0.43 6.21 35.19
C LEU A 254 -0.25 7.10 36.23
N SER A 255 0.49 7.99 36.90
CA SER A 255 -0.08 8.98 37.80
C SER A 255 -0.76 10.14 37.07
N ALA A 256 -0.36 10.42 35.85
CA ALA A 256 -0.86 11.53 35.03
C ALA A 256 -2.03 11.14 34.11
N VAL A 257 -2.17 9.85 33.74
CA VAL A 257 -3.23 9.40 32.84
C VAL A 257 -4.34 8.68 33.60
N PRO A 258 -5.61 8.78 33.14
CA PRO A 258 -6.69 8.02 33.75
C PRO A 258 -6.53 6.52 33.44
N PRO A 259 -7.06 5.61 34.28
CA PRO A 259 -7.01 4.17 34.04
C PRO A 259 -7.60 3.74 32.70
N THR A 260 -8.56 4.52 32.19
CA THR A 260 -9.17 4.31 30.87
C THR A 260 -9.15 5.64 30.12
N LEU A 261 -8.61 5.61 28.90
CA LEU A 261 -8.50 6.79 28.04
C LEU A 261 -9.16 6.51 26.69
N LYS A 262 -10.19 7.28 26.35
CA LYS A 262 -10.88 7.16 25.07
C LYS A 262 -10.17 8.00 24.00
N GLN A 263 -9.74 7.32 22.93
CA GLN A 263 -9.28 7.92 21.69
C GLN A 263 -10.40 7.86 20.62
N SER A 264 -10.20 8.41 19.43
CA SER A 264 -11.27 8.49 18.41
C SER A 264 -11.85 7.10 18.05
N GLU A 265 -11.00 6.13 17.76
CA GLU A 265 -11.40 4.79 17.33
C GLU A 265 -11.07 3.68 18.35
N LEU A 266 -10.36 4.02 19.42
CA LEU A 266 -9.77 3.05 20.33
C LEU A 266 -9.89 3.52 21.78
N THR A 267 -10.27 2.63 22.67
CA THR A 267 -10.23 2.86 24.11
C THR A 267 -9.00 2.17 24.69
N LEU A 268 -8.13 2.92 25.37
CA LEU A 268 -6.97 2.40 26.07
C LEU A 268 -7.37 2.06 27.52
N GLU A 269 -6.96 0.90 28.01
CA GLU A 269 -7.21 0.46 29.39
C GLU A 269 -5.88 0.05 30.02
N PHE A 270 -5.40 0.80 31.00
CA PHE A 270 -4.14 0.50 31.69
C PHE A 270 -4.39 -0.50 32.83
N THR A 271 -3.90 -1.73 32.65
CA THR A 271 -4.16 -2.85 33.54
C THR A 271 -2.96 -3.09 34.46
N PRO A 272 -3.10 -2.98 35.80
CA PRO A 272 -2.04 -3.29 36.74
C PRO A 272 -1.73 -4.79 36.77
N ARG A 273 -0.57 -5.18 37.34
CA ARG A 273 -0.12 -6.56 37.45
C ARG A 273 -1.18 -7.46 38.12
N GLY A 274 -1.49 -8.59 37.47
CA GLY A 274 -2.46 -9.57 37.96
C GLY A 274 -3.93 -9.14 37.82
N GLY A 275 -4.20 -7.96 37.24
CA GLY A 275 -5.55 -7.56 36.87
C GLY A 275 -6.07 -8.41 35.69
N LYS A 276 -7.33 -8.87 35.78
CA LYS A 276 -8.01 -9.45 34.64
C LYS A 276 -8.42 -8.29 33.71
N GLY A 277 -7.54 -7.92 32.79
CA GLY A 277 -7.87 -6.93 31.76
C GLY A 277 -9.01 -7.44 30.85
N SER A 278 -9.70 -6.51 30.23
CA SER A 278 -10.69 -6.80 29.19
C SER A 278 -10.01 -7.49 28.00
N GLN A 279 -10.78 -8.27 27.21
CA GLN A 279 -10.21 -8.91 26.02
C GLN A 279 -9.90 -7.86 24.93
N PRO A 280 -8.73 -7.91 24.31
CA PRO A 280 -8.36 -7.01 23.22
C PRO A 280 -9.33 -7.11 22.04
N SER A 281 -9.65 -5.99 21.40
CA SER A 281 -10.51 -5.94 20.22
C SER A 281 -10.11 -4.80 19.28
N HIS A 282 -10.82 -4.61 18.20
CA HIS A 282 -10.59 -3.50 17.28
C HIS A 282 -10.93 -2.11 17.88
N THR A 283 -11.67 -2.06 19.00
CA THR A 283 -12.04 -0.81 19.69
C THR A 283 -11.49 -0.71 21.11
N LEU A 284 -10.92 -1.80 21.65
CA LEU A 284 -10.41 -1.85 23.02
C LEU A 284 -8.97 -2.37 23.05
N PHE A 285 -8.08 -1.58 23.63
CA PHE A 285 -6.66 -1.89 23.74
C PHE A 285 -6.21 -1.91 25.21
N PRO A 286 -6.30 -3.09 25.87
CA PRO A 286 -5.77 -3.25 27.22
C PRO A 286 -4.23 -3.27 27.21
N ILE A 287 -3.61 -2.54 28.12
CA ILE A 287 -2.16 -2.33 28.23
C ILE A 287 -1.68 -2.79 29.61
N HIS A 288 -0.86 -3.82 29.61
CA HIS A 288 -0.18 -4.29 30.83
C HIS A 288 0.94 -3.35 31.24
N THR A 289 0.95 -2.91 32.49
CA THR A 289 1.88 -1.88 32.97
C THR A 289 3.13 -2.40 33.63
N LEU A 290 3.21 -3.71 33.97
CA LEU A 290 4.30 -4.34 34.71
C LEU A 290 4.72 -5.70 34.10
N GLU A 291 4.36 -5.95 32.84
CA GLU A 291 4.71 -7.19 32.14
C GLU A 291 5.60 -6.87 30.93
N CYS A 292 6.39 -7.86 30.50
CA CYS A 292 7.25 -7.72 29.33
C CYS A 292 6.74 -8.60 28.18
N PRO A 293 6.75 -8.09 26.94
CA PRO A 293 6.41 -8.89 25.77
C PRO A 293 7.49 -9.93 25.48
N THR A 294 7.10 -11.02 24.82
CA THR A 294 8.03 -12.07 24.37
C THR A 294 8.62 -11.80 23.00
N ASN A 295 7.91 -11.02 22.18
CA ASN A 295 8.25 -10.80 20.76
C ASN A 295 8.90 -9.43 20.50
N PHE A 296 9.42 -8.78 21.53
CA PHE A 296 10.12 -7.50 21.43
C PHE A 296 11.42 -7.53 22.25
N SER A 297 12.52 -7.24 21.60
CA SER A 297 13.82 -7.17 22.27
C SER A 297 14.05 -5.79 22.89
N THR A 298 13.73 -5.68 24.20
CA THR A 298 14.01 -4.43 24.93
C THR A 298 15.50 -4.12 24.95
N LEU A 299 16.37 -5.14 24.99
CA LEU A 299 17.81 -4.96 24.95
C LEU A 299 18.25 -4.31 23.63
N ASP A 300 17.85 -4.89 22.50
CA ASP A 300 18.21 -4.36 21.18
C ASP A 300 17.66 -2.94 20.95
N TYR A 301 16.46 -2.66 21.48
CA TYR A 301 15.87 -1.33 21.42
C TYR A 301 16.67 -0.31 22.24
N TYR A 302 16.89 -0.55 23.54
CA TYR A 302 17.53 0.44 24.42
C TYR A 302 19.04 0.58 24.19
N GLU A 303 19.74 -0.45 23.70
CA GLU A 303 21.15 -0.36 23.29
C GLU A 303 21.35 0.54 22.06
N ASN A 304 20.33 0.71 21.22
CA ASN A 304 20.37 1.55 20.03
C ASN A 304 19.65 2.90 20.20
N LEU A 305 19.10 3.20 21.39
CA LEU A 305 18.37 4.44 21.67
C LEU A 305 19.27 5.44 22.42
N GLU A 306 19.66 6.53 21.75
CA GLU A 306 20.53 7.58 22.31
C GLU A 306 19.78 8.88 22.65
N THR A 307 18.44 8.83 22.77
CA THR A 307 17.60 9.99 23.07
C THR A 307 17.65 10.39 24.55
N LYS A 308 17.28 11.63 24.83
CA LYS A 308 17.02 12.12 26.21
C LYS A 308 15.60 11.80 26.64
N ASP A 309 14.62 12.05 25.75
CA ASP A 309 13.21 11.97 26.05
C ASP A 309 12.41 11.08 25.09
N LEU A 310 12.65 11.15 23.79
CA LEU A 310 11.85 10.42 22.81
C LEU A 310 12.05 8.91 22.93
N GLY A 311 10.94 8.16 22.97
CA GLY A 311 10.98 6.70 23.03
C GLY A 311 11.51 6.10 24.34
N ARG A 312 11.72 6.91 25.38
CA ARG A 312 12.07 6.39 26.72
C ARG A 312 10.89 5.73 27.43
N LEU A 313 9.68 6.00 26.93
CA LEU A 313 8.45 5.35 27.31
C LEU A 313 7.80 4.82 26.02
N ILE A 314 7.50 3.54 25.96
CA ILE A 314 6.91 2.91 24.79
C ILE A 314 5.74 2.00 25.19
N VAL A 315 4.78 1.86 24.28
CA VAL A 315 3.75 0.84 24.32
C VAL A 315 3.99 -0.11 23.14
N TYR A 316 4.31 -1.35 23.44
CA TYR A 316 4.48 -2.39 22.42
C TYR A 316 3.26 -3.31 22.37
N THR A 317 2.93 -3.82 21.18
CA THR A 317 1.92 -4.87 21.00
C THR A 317 2.23 -5.73 19.77
N ASP A 318 1.78 -6.99 19.77
CA ASP A 318 1.94 -7.85 18.60
C ASP A 318 0.92 -7.50 17.50
N THR A 319 -0.34 -7.21 17.86
CA THR A 319 -1.38 -6.91 16.86
C THR A 319 -2.31 -5.81 17.33
N LEU A 320 -2.41 -4.76 16.52
CA LEU A 320 -3.29 -3.61 16.75
C LEU A 320 -3.99 -3.20 15.44
N THR A 321 -5.04 -2.40 15.51
CA THR A 321 -5.66 -1.79 14.33
C THR A 321 -4.67 -0.90 13.57
N SER A 322 -4.16 0.14 14.25
CA SER A 322 -3.05 1.00 13.80
C SER A 322 -2.42 1.69 15.01
N THR A 323 -1.10 1.88 14.98
CA THR A 323 -0.38 2.64 16.02
C THR A 323 -0.84 4.11 16.07
N THR A 324 -1.28 4.67 14.94
CA THR A 324 -1.81 6.05 14.86
C THR A 324 -3.14 6.20 15.60
N HIS A 325 -3.97 5.15 15.71
CA HIS A 325 -5.25 5.21 16.42
C HIS A 325 -5.09 5.45 17.93
N VAL A 326 -3.94 5.08 18.50
CA VAL A 326 -3.63 5.35 19.91
C VAL A 326 -3.54 6.84 20.18
N PHE A 327 -3.18 7.65 19.19
CA PHE A 327 -3.04 9.10 19.30
C PHE A 327 -4.20 9.89 18.66
N GLY A 328 -5.28 9.23 18.29
CA GLY A 328 -6.42 9.84 17.59
C GLY A 328 -7.34 10.73 18.44
N GLY A 329 -7.06 10.95 19.70
CA GLY A 329 -7.83 11.77 20.63
C GLY A 329 -6.98 12.78 21.41
N PRO A 330 -7.27 13.04 22.70
CA PRO A 330 -6.48 13.94 23.53
C PRO A 330 -4.99 13.56 23.54
N SER A 331 -4.11 14.57 23.72
CA SER A 331 -2.68 14.30 23.88
C SER A 331 -2.43 13.41 25.09
N ILE A 332 -1.54 12.44 24.93
CA ILE A 332 -1.18 11.50 26.00
C ILE A 332 0.10 11.98 26.70
N GLN A 333 1.23 11.92 25.96
CA GLN A 333 2.51 12.36 26.51
C GLN A 333 3.51 12.66 25.40
N HIS A 334 4.30 13.74 25.60
CA HIS A 334 5.46 14.03 24.75
C HIS A 334 6.46 12.87 24.78
N GLY A 335 6.94 12.46 23.61
CA GLY A 335 7.95 11.43 23.46
C GLY A 335 7.45 9.99 23.62
N LEU A 336 6.15 9.77 23.90
CA LEU A 336 5.56 8.43 23.93
C LEU A 336 5.56 7.82 22.53
N VAL A 337 6.01 6.56 22.45
CA VAL A 337 6.03 5.78 21.21
C VAL A 337 5.14 4.55 21.33
N VAL A 338 4.37 4.28 20.28
CA VAL A 338 3.59 3.04 20.14
C VAL A 338 4.20 2.22 19.03
N ILE A 339 4.52 0.96 19.30
CA ILE A 339 5.13 0.03 18.34
C ILE A 339 4.21 -1.18 18.19
N ALA A 340 3.90 -1.55 16.95
CA ALA A 340 3.12 -2.75 16.65
C ALA A 340 3.90 -3.68 15.71
N ARG A 341 3.88 -4.99 15.99
CA ARG A 341 4.46 -6.01 15.11
C ARG A 341 3.60 -6.24 13.86
N ARG A 342 2.26 -6.07 13.99
CA ARG A 342 1.27 -6.15 12.91
C ARG A 342 0.20 -5.10 13.09
N GLN A 343 -0.30 -4.57 11.97
CA GLN A 343 -1.48 -3.71 11.97
C GLN A 343 -2.54 -4.31 11.04
N THR A 344 -3.81 -4.32 11.50
CA THR A 344 -4.94 -4.81 10.68
C THR A 344 -5.55 -3.71 9.81
N ARG A 345 -5.30 -2.43 10.16
CA ARG A 345 -5.80 -1.25 9.44
C ARG A 345 -4.72 -0.17 9.37
N GLY A 346 -3.54 -0.53 8.84
CA GLY A 346 -2.45 0.41 8.65
C GLY A 346 -2.87 1.56 7.72
N ARG A 347 -2.52 2.80 8.08
CA ARG A 347 -2.94 4.02 7.38
C ARG A 347 -1.78 4.68 6.66
N GLY A 348 -2.04 5.15 5.44
CA GLY A 348 -1.22 6.09 4.70
C GLY A 348 -1.92 7.45 4.54
N ARG A 349 -1.39 8.35 3.73
CA ARG A 349 -2.00 9.67 3.45
C ARG A 349 -3.30 9.51 2.66
N GLY A 350 -4.29 10.37 2.96
CA GLY A 350 -5.61 10.32 2.35
C GLY A 350 -6.32 8.99 2.67
N GLN A 351 -6.77 8.30 1.65
CA GLN A 351 -7.45 6.99 1.77
C GLN A 351 -6.50 5.80 1.60
N ASN A 352 -5.18 6.03 1.51
CA ASN A 352 -4.22 4.95 1.27
C ASN A 352 -4.10 4.02 2.47
N VAL A 353 -3.98 2.72 2.17
CA VAL A 353 -3.71 1.68 3.15
C VAL A 353 -2.20 1.41 3.22
N TRP A 354 -1.66 1.29 4.42
CA TRP A 354 -0.30 0.80 4.65
C TRP A 354 -0.35 -0.70 4.95
N LEU A 355 0.23 -1.52 4.08
CA LEU A 355 0.35 -2.96 4.30
C LEU A 355 1.38 -3.23 5.38
N SER A 356 1.02 -4.03 6.37
CA SER A 356 1.75 -4.15 7.63
C SER A 356 2.11 -5.61 7.94
N PRO A 357 2.91 -6.29 7.08
CA PRO A 357 3.34 -7.66 7.34
C PRO A 357 4.34 -7.71 8.50
N GLU A 358 4.52 -8.90 9.06
CA GLU A 358 5.57 -9.16 10.05
C GLU A 358 6.95 -8.87 9.45
N GLY A 359 7.82 -8.22 10.26
CA GLY A 359 9.13 -7.77 9.82
C GLY A 359 9.15 -6.33 9.29
N CYS A 360 8.00 -5.66 9.24
CA CYS A 360 7.89 -4.23 9.01
C CYS A 360 7.99 -3.48 10.35
N ALA A 361 8.82 -2.44 10.44
CA ALA A 361 8.84 -1.52 11.57
C ALA A 361 7.65 -0.58 11.46
N MET A 362 6.72 -0.67 12.40
CA MET A 362 5.51 0.14 12.45
C MET A 362 5.39 0.79 13.81
N PHE A 363 5.53 2.09 13.84
CA PHE A 363 5.46 2.84 15.08
C PHE A 363 4.88 4.23 14.88
N SER A 364 4.36 4.78 15.96
CA SER A 364 3.92 6.17 16.02
C SER A 364 4.51 6.86 17.22
N LEU A 365 4.92 8.12 17.04
CA LEU A 365 5.48 9.01 18.05
C LEU A 365 4.55 10.20 18.24
N GLN A 366 4.28 10.58 19.49
CA GLN A 366 3.61 11.83 19.82
C GLN A 366 4.60 12.87 20.34
N LEU A 367 4.61 14.03 19.69
CA LEU A 367 5.34 15.21 20.14
C LEU A 367 4.38 16.29 20.62
N VAL A 368 4.74 16.98 21.70
CA VAL A 368 4.07 18.20 22.14
C VAL A 368 5.09 19.33 22.00
N ILE A 369 4.86 20.23 21.06
CA ILE A 369 5.82 21.24 20.58
C ILE A 369 5.31 22.62 20.90
N SER A 370 6.18 23.53 21.39
CA SER A 370 5.84 24.95 21.53
C SER A 370 5.68 25.60 20.15
N MET A 371 4.64 26.40 19.95
CA MET A 371 4.46 27.18 18.71
C MET A 371 5.55 28.25 18.52
N ASP A 372 6.30 28.59 19.59
CA ASP A 372 7.43 29.53 19.54
C ASP A 372 8.75 28.85 19.11
N SER A 373 8.81 27.51 19.07
CA SER A 373 9.98 26.76 18.61
C SER A 373 10.16 26.84 17.09
N ALA A 374 11.35 26.51 16.59
CA ALA A 374 11.63 26.50 15.16
C ALA A 374 10.71 25.54 14.39
N LEU A 375 10.52 24.31 14.90
CA LEU A 375 9.59 23.34 14.32
C LEU A 375 8.12 23.76 14.50
N GLY A 376 7.76 24.37 15.65
CA GLY A 376 6.39 24.83 15.90
C GLY A 376 5.91 25.91 14.93
N ARG A 377 6.80 26.79 14.52
CA ARG A 377 6.53 27.81 13.48
C ARG A 377 6.42 27.20 12.07
N ARG A 378 6.87 25.94 11.85
CA ARG A 378 6.95 25.25 10.57
C ARG A 378 6.51 23.80 10.67
N LEU A 379 5.30 23.57 11.19
CA LEU A 379 4.78 22.22 11.48
C LEU A 379 4.77 21.29 10.26
N SER A 380 4.66 21.83 9.06
CA SER A 380 4.74 21.08 7.80
C SER A 380 6.09 20.37 7.60
N LEU A 381 7.18 20.88 8.21
CA LEU A 381 8.49 20.19 8.18
C LEU A 381 8.50 18.88 8.98
N ALA A 382 7.54 18.64 9.87
CA ALA A 382 7.52 17.45 10.71
C ALA A 382 7.52 16.14 9.91
N GLN A 383 6.85 16.11 8.75
CA GLN A 383 6.86 14.93 7.87
C GLN A 383 8.22 14.74 7.18
N HIS A 384 8.88 15.83 6.78
CA HIS A 384 10.20 15.78 6.14
C HIS A 384 11.27 15.36 7.15
N LEU A 385 11.17 15.88 8.37
CA LEU A 385 12.03 15.51 9.50
C LEU A 385 11.90 14.02 9.81
N ALA A 386 10.69 13.49 9.91
CA ALA A 386 10.46 12.08 10.19
C ALA A 386 10.98 11.18 9.05
N ALA A 387 10.79 11.54 7.78
CA ALA A 387 11.31 10.78 6.65
C ALA A 387 12.84 10.80 6.59
N LEU A 388 13.45 11.97 6.76
CA LEU A 388 14.90 12.14 6.79
C LEU A 388 15.55 11.35 7.96
N SER A 389 14.90 11.33 9.13
CA SER A 389 15.39 10.59 10.29
C SER A 389 15.50 9.08 10.04
N VAL A 390 14.59 8.50 9.24
CA VAL A 390 14.69 7.08 8.84
C VAL A 390 15.90 6.86 7.94
N ILE A 391 16.20 7.77 7.03
CA ILE A 391 17.38 7.67 6.16
C ILE A 391 18.66 7.71 7.00
N LEU A 392 18.79 8.72 7.87
CA LEU A 392 19.97 8.93 8.70
C LEU A 392 20.18 7.84 9.76
N ALA A 393 19.11 7.17 10.18
CA ALA A 393 19.18 6.02 11.07
C ALA A 393 20.02 4.87 10.49
N VAL A 394 20.13 4.79 9.14
CA VAL A 394 20.87 3.75 8.41
C VAL A 394 22.23 4.30 7.96
N PRO A 395 23.37 3.93 8.61
CA PRO A 395 24.68 4.50 8.30
C PRO A 395 25.10 4.39 6.84
N ASN A 396 24.76 3.27 6.21
CA ASN A 396 25.12 2.97 4.82
C ASN A 396 24.00 3.30 3.82
N HIS A 397 23.15 4.27 4.14
CA HIS A 397 21.98 4.61 3.30
C HIS A 397 22.35 4.98 1.85
N LYS A 398 23.51 5.65 1.65
CA LYS A 398 23.99 6.03 0.32
C LYS A 398 24.41 4.82 -0.53
N GLU A 399 24.96 3.76 0.09
CA GLU A 399 25.40 2.55 -0.62
C GLU A 399 24.22 1.75 -1.21
N ILE A 400 23.06 1.82 -0.57
CA ILE A 400 21.83 1.14 -1.02
C ILE A 400 20.86 2.09 -1.72
N ASP A 401 21.27 3.31 -2.02
CA ASP A 401 20.42 4.34 -2.62
C ASP A 401 19.12 4.59 -1.86
N LEU A 402 19.21 4.63 -0.51
CA LEU A 402 18.06 4.92 0.37
C LEU A 402 17.85 6.43 0.44
N ARG A 403 16.72 6.90 -0.08
CA ARG A 403 16.40 8.33 -0.26
C ARG A 403 14.97 8.67 0.09
N VAL A 404 14.74 9.95 0.38
CA VAL A 404 13.39 10.51 0.52
C VAL A 404 12.81 10.83 -0.86
N LYS A 405 11.57 10.43 -1.07
CA LYS A 405 10.71 10.95 -2.13
C LYS A 405 9.71 11.93 -1.53
N TRP A 406 9.79 13.18 -1.96
CA TRP A 406 8.83 14.18 -1.51
C TRP A 406 7.38 13.73 -1.74
N PRO A 407 6.46 13.99 -0.79
CA PRO A 407 6.73 14.67 0.48
C PRO A 407 7.06 13.73 1.66
N ASN A 408 6.80 12.42 1.58
CA ASN A 408 6.73 11.57 2.78
C ASN A 408 7.09 10.10 2.55
N ASP A 409 7.56 9.75 1.37
CA ASP A 409 7.88 8.37 1.00
C ASP A 409 9.39 8.10 1.09
N ILE A 410 9.75 6.86 1.38
CA ILE A 410 11.13 6.40 1.51
C ILE A 410 11.36 5.31 0.48
N TYR A 411 12.41 5.44 -0.31
CA TYR A 411 12.73 4.59 -1.44
C TYR A 411 14.14 4.01 -1.35
N ILE A 412 14.33 2.82 -1.90
CA ILE A 412 15.63 2.24 -2.25
C ILE A 412 15.61 2.10 -3.78
N GLY A 413 16.44 2.90 -4.45
CA GLY A 413 16.34 3.04 -5.90
C GLY A 413 14.91 3.46 -6.32
N GLU A 414 14.27 2.66 -7.16
CA GLU A 414 12.89 2.90 -7.65
C GLU A 414 11.80 2.26 -6.80
N GLN A 415 12.14 1.54 -5.72
CA GLN A 415 11.19 0.77 -4.92
C GLN A 415 10.89 1.44 -3.58
N LYS A 416 9.60 1.58 -3.28
CA LYS A 416 9.16 2.12 -1.99
C LYS A 416 9.45 1.12 -0.87
N VAL A 417 10.24 1.55 0.12
CA VAL A 417 10.59 0.76 1.31
C VAL A 417 9.89 1.26 2.56
N GLY A 418 9.45 2.52 2.57
CA GLY A 418 8.82 3.11 3.74
C GLY A 418 7.92 4.30 3.42
N GLY A 419 7.26 4.80 4.44
CA GLY A 419 6.45 6.01 4.35
C GLY A 419 6.12 6.58 5.73
N VAL A 420 5.80 7.86 5.74
CA VAL A 420 5.49 8.64 6.93
C VAL A 420 4.10 9.26 6.80
N LEU A 421 3.34 9.25 7.88
CA LEU A 421 2.06 9.93 8.02
C LEU A 421 2.14 10.83 9.25
N VAL A 422 2.00 12.13 9.04
CA VAL A 422 2.01 13.11 10.14
C VAL A 422 0.68 13.84 10.17
N ASP A 423 0.08 13.90 11.33
CA ASP A 423 -1.03 14.79 11.63
C ASP A 423 -0.67 15.71 12.79
N SER A 424 -1.26 16.90 12.84
CA SER A 424 -1.03 17.87 13.89
C SER A 424 -2.32 18.60 14.26
N ARG A 425 -2.44 18.94 15.55
CA ARG A 425 -3.50 19.81 16.04
C ARG A 425 -2.95 20.83 17.03
N LEU A 426 -3.62 21.96 17.10
CA LEU A 426 -3.24 23.03 18.03
C LEU A 426 -3.94 22.86 19.37
N GLU A 427 -3.20 22.96 20.46
CA GLU A 427 -3.69 22.97 21.83
C GLU A 427 -3.13 24.22 22.55
N GLY A 428 -3.84 25.33 22.43
CA GLY A 428 -3.38 26.63 22.94
C GLY A 428 -2.10 27.11 22.26
N LYS A 429 -1.02 27.29 23.02
CA LYS A 429 0.30 27.69 22.50
C LYS A 429 1.19 26.51 22.12
N ARG A 430 0.64 25.32 22.04
CA ARG A 430 1.36 24.09 21.67
C ARG A 430 0.71 23.44 20.47
N ALA A 431 1.51 22.71 19.72
CA ALA A 431 1.06 21.76 18.72
C ALA A 431 1.29 20.34 19.24
N VAL A 432 0.30 19.49 19.08
CA VAL A 432 0.44 18.04 19.25
C VAL A 432 0.64 17.46 17.86
N VAL A 433 1.80 16.86 17.65
CA VAL A 433 2.20 16.26 16.37
C VAL A 433 2.31 14.76 16.54
N ASN A 434 1.55 14.00 15.76
CA ASN A 434 1.58 12.55 15.74
C ASN A 434 2.27 12.09 14.47
N MET A 435 3.38 11.38 14.59
CA MET A 435 4.15 10.85 13.47
C MET A 435 3.97 9.34 13.40
N GLY A 436 3.26 8.83 12.39
CA GLY A 436 3.19 7.41 12.06
C GLY A 436 4.26 7.07 11.02
N ILE A 437 5.08 6.07 11.30
CA ILE A 437 6.20 5.66 10.45
C ILE A 437 6.11 4.16 10.19
N GLY A 438 6.17 3.77 8.91
CA GLY A 438 6.21 2.39 8.46
C GLY A 438 7.40 2.15 7.54
N VAL A 439 8.22 1.12 7.85
CA VAL A 439 9.40 0.79 7.04
C VAL A 439 9.55 -0.72 6.92
N ASN A 440 9.72 -1.22 5.72
CA ASN A 440 10.01 -2.61 5.44
C ASN A 440 11.45 -2.94 5.87
N VAL A 441 11.62 -3.76 6.91
CA VAL A 441 12.94 -4.11 7.47
C VAL A 441 13.39 -5.50 7.06
N SER A 442 12.54 -6.51 7.30
CA SER A 442 12.86 -7.93 7.05
C SER A 442 11.69 -8.70 6.41
N ASN A 443 10.59 -8.04 6.12
CA ASN A 443 9.41 -8.62 5.50
C ASN A 443 9.65 -8.98 4.02
N ALA A 444 8.98 -10.05 3.55
CA ALA A 444 9.07 -10.51 2.17
C ALA A 444 8.20 -9.70 1.19
N TYR A 445 7.20 -9.01 1.70
CA TYR A 445 6.17 -8.25 0.97
C TYR A 445 5.94 -6.91 1.65
N PRO A 446 5.32 -5.93 0.98
CA PRO A 446 4.84 -5.96 -0.41
C PRO A 446 5.92 -5.59 -1.44
N THR A 447 7.03 -4.95 -1.01
CA THR A 447 8.11 -4.46 -1.87
C THR A 447 9.48 -4.87 -1.30
N VAL A 448 10.53 -4.15 -1.67
CA VAL A 448 11.87 -4.32 -1.10
C VAL A 448 11.86 -4.09 0.43
N CYS A 449 12.74 -4.78 1.15
CA CYS A 449 13.01 -4.49 2.56
C CYS A 449 14.49 -4.10 2.77
N LEU A 450 14.76 -3.40 3.88
CA LEU A 450 16.08 -2.88 4.21
C LEU A 450 17.15 -3.99 4.23
N ASN A 451 16.86 -5.12 4.88
CA ASN A 451 17.80 -6.22 4.97
C ASN A 451 18.12 -6.85 3.61
N SER A 452 17.16 -6.93 2.69
CA SER A 452 17.40 -7.48 1.35
C SER A 452 18.31 -6.57 0.50
N ALA A 453 18.28 -5.26 0.75
CA ALA A 453 19.14 -4.30 0.07
C ALA A 453 20.55 -4.25 0.66
N LEU A 454 20.67 -4.36 1.99
CA LEU A 454 21.96 -4.31 2.70
C LEU A 454 22.74 -5.63 2.66
N PHE A 455 22.03 -6.76 2.57
CA PHE A 455 22.62 -8.09 2.70
C PHE A 455 22.19 -8.99 1.54
N PRO A 456 23.02 -9.20 0.50
CA PRO A 456 22.64 -9.98 -0.67
C PRO A 456 22.22 -11.43 -0.37
N ASP A 457 22.72 -12.01 0.72
CA ASP A 457 22.38 -13.37 1.16
C ASP A 457 21.13 -13.42 2.04
N PHE A 458 20.54 -12.29 2.38
CA PHE A 458 19.32 -12.25 3.20
C PHE A 458 18.15 -12.90 2.46
N ARG A 459 17.39 -13.71 3.19
CA ARG A 459 16.15 -14.30 2.69
C ARG A 459 15.03 -13.92 3.66
N PRO A 460 14.07 -13.10 3.20
CA PRO A 460 12.93 -12.71 4.03
C PRO A 460 12.11 -13.93 4.47
N VAL A 461 11.63 -13.92 5.69
CA VAL A 461 10.77 -14.97 6.22
C VAL A 461 9.34 -14.76 5.69
N ASN A 462 8.83 -15.73 4.94
CA ASN A 462 7.42 -15.75 4.54
C ASN A 462 6.56 -16.11 5.76
N SER A 463 5.49 -15.37 5.99
CA SER A 463 4.54 -15.58 7.10
C SER A 463 3.81 -16.95 7.08
N GLY A 464 4.08 -17.82 6.08
CA GLY A 464 3.55 -19.17 5.94
C GLY A 464 4.53 -20.30 6.29
N ASP A 465 5.82 -20.03 6.41
CA ASP A 465 6.85 -21.05 6.65
C ASP A 465 7.21 -21.17 8.14
N VAL A 466 6.24 -21.58 8.96
CA VAL A 466 6.52 -22.04 10.33
C VAL A 466 6.95 -23.52 10.29
N THR A 467 7.89 -23.88 9.43
CA THR A 467 8.60 -25.13 9.56
C THR A 467 9.87 -24.88 10.37
N LYS A 468 9.85 -25.41 11.58
CA LYS A 468 10.92 -25.53 12.55
C LYS A 468 12.34 -25.55 11.94
N SER A 469 12.93 -24.39 11.69
CA SER A 469 14.36 -24.32 11.45
C SER A 469 15.07 -24.53 12.80
N LYS A 470 15.66 -25.70 12.98
CA LYS A 470 16.63 -25.92 14.05
C LYS A 470 17.77 -24.92 13.85
N SER A 471 17.81 -23.86 14.66
CA SER A 471 18.88 -22.88 14.62
C SER A 471 20.19 -23.53 15.02
N THR A 472 21.08 -23.74 14.06
CA THR A 472 22.47 -24.08 14.35
C THR A 472 23.18 -22.82 14.88
N LYS A 473 24.20 -23.00 15.73
CA LYS A 473 24.98 -21.89 16.34
C LYS A 473 25.59 -20.91 15.31
N GLU A 474 25.76 -21.33 14.06
CA GLU A 474 26.22 -20.47 12.95
C GLU A 474 25.12 -19.54 12.43
N THR A 475 23.86 -19.99 12.40
CA THR A 475 22.72 -19.15 12.02
C THR A 475 22.51 -18.00 13.01
N VAL A 476 22.74 -18.24 14.30
CA VAL A 476 22.63 -17.20 15.36
C VAL A 476 23.71 -16.14 15.23
N LYS A 477 24.95 -16.49 14.81
CA LYS A 477 26.03 -15.52 14.58
C LYS A 477 25.80 -14.66 13.33
N LYS A 478 25.27 -15.22 12.24
CA LYS A 478 24.91 -14.47 11.02
C LYS A 478 23.71 -13.53 11.25
N ASN A 479 22.74 -13.92 12.07
CA ASN A 479 21.58 -13.09 12.38
C ASN A 479 21.89 -11.82 13.20
N LYS A 480 23.03 -11.76 13.90
CA LYS A 480 23.43 -10.54 14.63
C LYS A 480 23.83 -9.35 13.75
N ALA A 481 24.06 -9.56 12.46
CA ALA A 481 24.40 -8.50 11.51
C ALA A 481 23.17 -7.82 10.89
N HIS A 482 22.00 -8.48 10.87
CA HIS A 482 20.81 -7.96 10.22
C HIS A 482 20.13 -6.88 11.08
N TRP A 483 19.40 -5.99 10.42
CA TRP A 483 18.57 -4.99 11.10
C TRP A 483 17.34 -5.65 11.68
N THR A 484 17.03 -5.28 12.91
CA THR A 484 15.78 -5.60 13.60
C THR A 484 14.84 -4.39 13.51
N THR A 485 13.56 -4.62 13.72
CA THR A 485 12.57 -3.52 13.82
C THR A 485 12.89 -2.62 15.00
N GLU A 486 13.28 -3.19 16.15
CA GLU A 486 13.68 -2.50 17.37
C GLU A 486 14.85 -1.54 17.15
N LYS A 487 15.90 -2.03 16.50
CA LYS A 487 17.08 -1.23 16.18
C LYS A 487 16.74 -0.06 15.26
N LEU A 488 15.93 -0.29 14.21
CA LEU A 488 15.55 0.79 13.31
C LEU A 488 14.71 1.85 14.02
N VAL A 489 13.72 1.43 14.82
CA VAL A 489 12.87 2.36 15.58
C VAL A 489 13.71 3.21 16.51
N ALA A 490 14.58 2.58 17.32
CA ALA A 490 15.43 3.28 18.29
C ALA A 490 16.34 4.33 17.63
N ARG A 491 17.01 3.95 16.54
CA ARG A 491 17.90 4.87 15.80
C ARG A 491 17.13 5.98 15.10
N THR A 492 15.94 5.68 14.54
CA THR A 492 15.09 6.72 13.94
C THR A 492 14.67 7.75 14.97
N LEU A 493 14.27 7.34 16.18
CA LEU A 493 13.92 8.25 17.27
C LEU A 493 15.12 9.11 17.71
N THR A 494 16.33 8.52 17.73
CA THR A 494 17.56 9.25 17.99
C THR A 494 17.80 10.36 16.96
N GLU A 495 17.63 10.06 15.69
CA GLU A 495 17.80 11.06 14.63
C GLU A 495 16.68 12.12 14.65
N ILE A 496 15.42 11.75 14.99
CA ILE A 496 14.33 12.72 15.19
C ILE A 496 14.71 13.74 16.26
N GLU A 497 15.18 13.29 17.42
CA GLU A 497 15.56 14.18 18.53
C GLU A 497 16.73 15.09 18.14
N LYS A 498 17.78 14.54 17.50
CA LYS A 498 18.94 15.31 17.00
C LYS A 498 18.53 16.37 15.99
N LEU A 499 17.65 16.06 15.05
CA LEU A 499 17.18 17.00 14.03
C LEU A 499 16.31 18.10 14.66
N ILE A 500 15.45 17.79 15.63
CA ILE A 500 14.68 18.80 16.37
C ILE A 500 15.63 19.74 17.12
N GLU A 501 16.62 19.19 17.84
CA GLU A 501 17.62 20.01 18.54
C GLU A 501 18.47 20.84 17.57
N SER A 502 18.75 20.35 16.36
CA SER A 502 19.50 21.09 15.36
C SER A 502 18.72 22.26 14.80
N LEU A 503 17.41 22.12 14.55
CA LEU A 503 16.55 23.18 14.05
C LEU A 503 16.47 24.40 14.98
N GLU A 504 16.72 24.23 16.29
CA GLU A 504 16.72 25.35 17.26
C GLU A 504 18.02 26.16 17.27
N LYS A 505 19.07 25.72 16.52
CA LYS A 505 20.33 26.45 16.39
C LYS A 505 20.25 27.56 15.35
N HIS A 506 21.20 28.49 15.41
CA HIS A 506 21.42 29.44 14.32
C HIS A 506 21.76 28.65 13.02
N GLU A 507 21.16 29.06 11.91
CA GLU A 507 21.27 28.34 10.62
C GLU A 507 20.72 26.91 10.59
N GLY A 508 20.07 26.44 11.65
CA GLY A 508 19.58 25.07 11.75
C GLY A 508 18.51 24.71 10.72
N LEU A 509 17.78 25.71 10.20
CA LEU A 509 16.82 25.52 9.12
C LEU A 509 17.54 25.27 7.78
N GLU A 510 18.53 26.09 7.46
CA GLU A 510 19.34 26.00 6.25
C GLU A 510 20.08 24.65 6.20
N ASP A 511 20.70 24.29 7.34
CA ASP A 511 21.36 22.96 7.49
C ASP A 511 20.38 21.81 7.27
N PHE A 512 19.16 21.92 7.83
CA PHE A 512 18.13 20.90 7.66
C PHE A 512 17.68 20.78 6.19
N LEU A 513 17.42 21.91 5.51
CA LEU A 513 16.99 21.91 4.11
C LEU A 513 18.08 21.32 3.21
N GLN A 514 19.34 21.72 3.41
CA GLN A 514 20.47 21.15 2.67
C GLN A 514 20.60 19.63 2.90
N LEU A 515 20.52 19.20 4.16
CA LEU A 515 20.60 17.78 4.52
C LEU A 515 19.44 16.97 3.92
N TYR A 516 18.25 17.54 3.83
CA TYR A 516 17.10 16.94 3.17
C TYR A 516 17.34 16.81 1.67
N GLU A 517 17.79 17.88 1.01
CA GLU A 517 18.09 17.89 -0.42
C GLU A 517 19.21 16.90 -0.79
N ASP A 518 20.25 16.76 0.03
CA ASP A 518 21.34 15.80 -0.16
C ASP A 518 20.88 14.32 -0.11
N ASN A 519 19.75 14.07 0.52
CA ASN A 519 19.15 12.74 0.68
C ASN A 519 17.85 12.57 -0.10
N TRP A 520 17.58 13.45 -1.04
CA TRP A 520 16.37 13.48 -1.84
C TRP A 520 16.57 12.85 -3.21
N ILE A 521 15.53 12.18 -3.72
CA ILE A 521 15.59 11.44 -4.99
C ILE A 521 15.75 12.37 -6.22
N HIS A 522 15.28 13.61 -6.09
CA HIS A 522 15.36 14.64 -7.15
C HIS A 522 16.58 15.57 -7.04
N HIS A 523 17.50 15.25 -6.15
CA HIS A 523 18.77 15.99 -6.11
C HIS A 523 19.54 15.73 -7.39
N SER A 524 19.47 16.66 -8.34
CA SER A 524 20.36 16.66 -9.49
C SER A 524 21.77 16.96 -8.97
N SER A 525 22.67 15.99 -9.07
CA SER A 525 24.09 16.25 -8.89
C SER A 525 24.50 17.35 -9.89
N GLN A 526 24.64 18.59 -9.39
CA GLN A 526 25.04 19.79 -10.17
C GLN A 526 26.44 19.69 -10.80
N ASN A 527 27.04 18.51 -10.86
CA ASN A 527 28.40 18.23 -11.35
C ASN A 527 28.45 17.45 -12.66
N THR A 528 27.36 17.24 -13.37
CA THR A 528 27.41 16.77 -14.75
C THR A 528 27.10 17.95 -15.67
N LEU A 529 27.95 18.12 -16.68
CA LEU A 529 27.85 19.10 -17.78
C LEU A 529 26.39 19.28 -18.24
N PRO A 530 25.98 20.47 -18.69
CA PRO A 530 24.64 20.67 -19.20
C PRO A 530 24.32 19.56 -20.21
N PRO A 531 23.12 18.92 -20.12
CA PRO A 531 22.75 17.86 -21.03
C PRO A 531 22.84 18.38 -22.47
N GLU A 532 23.42 17.60 -23.38
CA GLU A 532 23.36 17.88 -24.80
C GLU A 532 21.88 17.99 -25.20
N GLU A 533 21.55 18.91 -26.11
CA GLU A 533 20.18 19.33 -26.48
C GLU A 533 19.19 18.19 -26.85
N ASN A 534 19.61 16.93 -26.85
CA ASN A 534 18.81 15.77 -27.24
C ASN A 534 18.35 14.86 -26.08
N ASP A 535 18.73 15.13 -24.80
CA ASP A 535 18.43 14.24 -23.66
C ASP A 535 17.25 14.74 -22.79
N VAL A 536 16.15 15.16 -23.40
CA VAL A 536 14.94 15.59 -22.68
C VAL A 536 14.27 14.44 -21.92
N GLU A 537 14.51 13.19 -22.31
CA GLU A 537 13.90 12.00 -21.67
C GLU A 537 14.51 11.59 -20.33
N THR A 538 15.68 12.08 -19.97
CA THR A 538 16.40 11.65 -18.74
C THR A 538 16.48 12.68 -17.62
N ASP A 539 16.03 13.92 -17.84
CA ASP A 539 16.08 14.97 -16.81
C ASP A 539 15.00 14.76 -15.73
N LEU A 540 15.38 14.13 -14.62
CA LEU A 540 14.51 13.89 -13.45
C LEU A 540 14.05 15.19 -12.76
N SER A 541 14.56 16.35 -13.14
CA SER A 541 14.17 17.65 -12.59
C SER A 541 12.91 18.22 -13.26
N LEU A 542 12.50 17.70 -14.42
CA LEU A 542 11.30 18.17 -15.13
C LEU A 542 10.06 17.41 -14.67
N VAL A 543 9.03 18.15 -14.31
CA VAL A 543 7.73 17.63 -13.87
C VAL A 543 6.59 18.42 -14.50
N SER A 544 5.51 17.74 -14.85
CA SER A 544 4.26 18.36 -15.25
C SER A 544 3.43 18.67 -14.01
N VAL A 545 3.08 19.92 -13.78
CA VAL A 545 2.32 20.35 -12.59
C VAL A 545 0.92 20.79 -13.01
N GLU A 546 -0.09 20.18 -12.41
CA GLU A 546 -1.48 20.61 -12.59
C GLU A 546 -1.74 21.88 -11.76
N ILE A 547 -1.91 23.01 -12.46
CA ILE A 547 -2.14 24.33 -11.85
C ILE A 547 -3.62 24.62 -11.63
N SER A 548 -4.49 23.99 -12.40
CA SER A 548 -5.95 23.96 -12.23
C SER A 548 -6.49 22.68 -12.87
N PRO A 549 -7.71 22.22 -12.53
CA PRO A 549 -8.24 20.96 -13.05
C PRO A 549 -8.10 20.81 -14.59
N GLY A 550 -7.30 19.85 -15.03
CA GLY A 550 -7.00 19.57 -16.43
C GLY A 550 -6.00 20.53 -17.11
N ALA A 551 -5.47 21.53 -16.42
CA ALA A 551 -4.48 22.46 -16.96
C ALA A 551 -3.09 22.19 -16.37
N PHE A 552 -2.16 21.75 -17.20
CA PHE A 552 -0.81 21.36 -16.82
C PHE A 552 0.22 22.36 -17.35
N THR A 553 1.26 22.61 -16.57
CA THR A 553 2.44 23.35 -17.00
C THR A 553 3.71 22.54 -16.73
N LEU A 554 4.68 22.60 -17.65
CA LEU A 554 5.96 21.96 -17.46
C LEU A 554 6.83 22.80 -16.55
N CYS A 555 7.30 22.22 -15.45
CA CYS A 555 8.10 22.90 -14.44
C CYS A 555 9.42 22.16 -14.22
N ARG A 556 10.43 22.92 -13.77
CA ARG A 556 11.67 22.36 -13.24
C ARG A 556 11.63 22.41 -11.71
N ILE A 557 11.97 21.31 -11.06
CA ILE A 557 12.11 21.25 -9.60
C ILE A 557 13.32 22.10 -9.18
N ALA A 558 13.11 23.01 -8.20
CA ALA A 558 14.12 23.93 -7.69
C ALA A 558 14.44 23.75 -6.20
N GLY A 559 14.04 22.64 -5.58
CA GLY A 559 14.26 22.35 -4.17
C GLY A 559 12.98 22.37 -3.34
N ILE A 560 13.10 22.57 -2.03
CA ILE A 560 11.97 22.81 -1.13
C ILE A 560 12.09 24.17 -0.47
N ASP A 561 10.96 24.75 -0.04
CA ASP A 561 10.96 26.02 0.70
C ASP A 561 11.08 25.81 2.21
N GLU A 562 11.09 26.88 2.97
CA GLU A 562 11.22 26.87 4.44
C GLU A 562 10.09 26.13 5.17
N TYR A 563 8.99 25.80 4.48
CA TYR A 563 7.86 25.01 4.97
C TYR A 563 7.89 23.57 4.47
N GLY A 564 8.89 23.20 3.65
CA GLY A 564 8.99 21.88 3.02
C GLY A 564 8.08 21.71 1.80
N PHE A 565 7.52 22.80 1.23
CA PHE A 565 6.76 22.73 -0.01
C PHE A 565 7.72 22.63 -1.19
N LEU A 566 7.29 21.92 -2.24
CA LEU A 566 8.12 21.74 -3.42
C LEU A 566 8.20 23.05 -4.21
N ARG A 567 9.39 23.62 -4.37
CA ARG A 567 9.63 24.76 -5.26
C ARG A 567 9.82 24.29 -6.69
N VAL A 568 9.08 24.90 -7.59
CA VAL A 568 9.17 24.63 -9.02
C VAL A 568 9.29 25.95 -9.81
N ILE A 569 9.97 25.87 -10.95
CA ILE A 569 10.12 26.98 -11.90
C ILE A 569 9.36 26.59 -13.15
N ASP A 570 8.36 27.37 -13.54
CA ASP A 570 7.62 27.21 -14.79
C ASP A 570 8.56 27.39 -15.98
N SER A 571 8.64 26.40 -16.84
CA SER A 571 9.58 26.39 -17.97
C SER A 571 9.23 27.43 -19.04
N ASN A 572 7.97 27.89 -19.11
CA ASN A 572 7.51 28.85 -20.10
C ASN A 572 7.69 30.30 -19.62
N SER A 573 7.28 30.57 -18.37
CA SER A 573 7.28 31.94 -17.82
C SER A 573 8.55 32.28 -17.01
N GLY A 574 9.32 31.28 -16.58
CA GLY A 574 10.43 31.44 -15.65
C GLY A 574 10.00 31.79 -14.22
N SER A 575 8.69 31.81 -13.93
CA SER A 575 8.18 32.15 -12.61
C SER A 575 8.36 30.99 -11.64
N MET A 576 8.75 31.31 -10.39
CA MET A 576 8.90 30.32 -9.32
C MET A 576 7.65 30.33 -8.42
N PHE A 577 7.16 29.14 -8.06
CA PHE A 577 6.08 28.99 -7.09
C PHE A 577 6.26 27.70 -6.27
N SER A 578 5.54 27.61 -5.14
CA SER A 578 5.58 26.43 -4.25
C SER A 578 4.34 25.57 -4.40
N VAL A 579 4.54 24.27 -4.49
CA VAL A 579 3.48 23.24 -4.53
C VAL A 579 3.34 22.61 -3.15
N ARG A 580 2.14 22.68 -2.58
CA ARG A 580 1.84 22.10 -1.26
C ARG A 580 1.71 20.59 -1.35
N PRO A 581 2.11 19.83 -0.31
CA PRO A 581 1.93 18.37 -0.28
C PRO A 581 0.47 17.96 -0.12
N ASP A 582 -0.36 18.78 0.54
CA ASP A 582 -1.78 18.53 0.74
C ASP A 582 -2.56 18.92 -0.51
N GLY A 583 -3.47 18.03 -0.95
CA GLY A 583 -4.20 18.22 -2.20
C GLY A 583 -3.44 17.83 -3.47
N ASN A 584 -2.17 17.40 -3.38
CA ASN A 584 -1.37 16.98 -4.53
C ASN A 584 -0.87 15.54 -4.43
N SER A 585 -0.78 14.86 -5.57
CA SER A 585 -0.16 13.56 -5.75
C SER A 585 1.06 13.70 -6.65
N PHE A 586 2.17 13.09 -6.28
CA PHE A 586 3.37 13.07 -7.11
C PHE A 586 3.61 11.66 -7.68
N ASP A 587 3.44 11.55 -8.99
CA ASP A 587 3.75 10.35 -9.76
C ASP A 587 5.12 10.49 -10.42
N ILE A 588 6.10 9.71 -9.95
CA ILE A 588 7.46 9.74 -10.51
C ILE A 588 7.50 9.16 -11.92
N ALA A 589 6.79 8.06 -12.15
CA ALA A 589 6.87 7.34 -13.42
C ALA A 589 6.40 8.23 -14.58
N ASN A 590 5.32 9.01 -14.33
CA ASN A 590 4.77 9.94 -15.30
C ASN A 590 5.28 11.38 -15.13
N ARG A 591 6.19 11.63 -14.16
CA ARG A 591 6.70 12.98 -13.82
C ARG A 591 5.57 13.99 -13.64
N LEU A 592 4.51 13.59 -12.96
CA LEU A 592 3.26 14.33 -12.84
C LEU A 592 2.99 14.71 -11.40
N ILE A 593 2.67 15.98 -11.16
CA ILE A 593 2.07 16.45 -9.92
C ILE A 593 0.64 16.85 -10.25
N ALA A 594 -0.31 16.00 -9.85
CA ALA A 594 -1.72 16.21 -10.11
C ALA A 594 -2.46 16.59 -8.83
N LEU A 595 -3.48 17.43 -8.97
CA LEU A 595 -4.44 17.70 -7.91
C LEU A 595 -5.17 16.41 -7.53
N LYS A 596 -5.27 16.15 -6.24
CA LYS A 596 -6.11 15.05 -5.76
C LYS A 596 -7.57 15.46 -5.90
N PRO A 597 -8.42 14.63 -6.49
CA PRO A 597 -9.86 14.84 -6.40
C PRO A 597 -10.29 14.79 -4.92
N ASP A 598 -11.18 15.71 -4.54
CA ASP A 598 -11.79 15.77 -3.21
C ASP A 598 -12.60 14.50 -2.88
#